data_d462b8481b9b8763063980d92739ac0d
#
_entry.id   d462b8481b9b8763063980d92739ac0d
#
_cell.length_a   1.000
_cell.length_b   1.000
_cell.length_c   1.000
_cell.angle_alpha   90.00
_cell.angle_beta   90.00
_cell.angle_gamma   90.00
#
_symmetry.space_group_name_H-M   'P 1'
#
loop_
_entity.id
_entity.type
_entity.pdbx_description
1 polymer ?
#
loop_
_entity_poly.entity_id
_entity_poly.type
_entity_poly.pdbx_seq_one_letter_code
_entity_poly.pdbx_strand_id
1 'polypeptide(L)'
;EDGSKLVDADGMHMLAIFVGTIVALITQPLPTASVSIIGLAVAMITKTMPLEGSPAPALAGFANSTVWLIVAAFFISEGFVVTGLGKRIALWFVTKLGRSSLGLAHGMAATDLVLAPATPSNTARAGGVIFPIVKSLSLLAGSTTETEESRRTLGAYLMMSLVLVNTVTSAMFITAMAGNPVAVDAAKALNTPVDISWGKWALAAAVPGIVSLLLVPWLLFKLYPPTR
;
A
#
# COMPACT_ATOMS: atom_id res chain seq x y z
N GLU A 1 21.75 -26.93 -30.82
CA GLU A 1 21.30 -25.76 -30.04
C GLU A 1 20.00 -25.30 -30.68
N ASP A 2 18.89 -25.73 -30.08
CA ASP A 2 17.55 -25.31 -30.48
C ASP A 2 17.38 -23.83 -30.08
N GLY A 3 17.43 -22.95 -31.10
CA GLY A 3 17.23 -21.51 -30.93
C GLY A 3 15.77 -21.14 -30.67
N SER A 4 15.09 -21.86 -29.76
CA SER A 4 13.75 -21.53 -29.32
C SER A 4 13.80 -20.13 -28.70
N LYS A 5 13.15 -19.17 -29.36
CA LYS A 5 12.99 -17.85 -28.82
C LYS A 5 12.33 -18.01 -27.44
N LEU A 6 12.97 -17.51 -26.39
CA LEU A 6 12.47 -17.55 -25.01
C LEU A 6 11.07 -16.91 -24.87
N VAL A 7 10.70 -16.04 -25.79
CA VAL A 7 9.39 -15.39 -25.89
C VAL A 7 8.99 -15.37 -27.38
N ASP A 8 7.78 -15.79 -27.69
CA ASP A 8 7.19 -15.70 -29.02
C ASP A 8 6.74 -14.28 -29.39
N ALA A 9 6.25 -14.06 -30.60
CA ALA A 9 5.83 -12.76 -31.09
C ALA A 9 4.63 -12.23 -30.27
N ASP A 10 3.70 -13.09 -29.85
CA ASP A 10 2.51 -12.72 -29.09
C ASP A 10 2.89 -12.32 -27.66
N GLY A 11 3.85 -13.02 -27.05
CA GLY A 11 4.44 -12.65 -25.77
C GLY A 11 5.14 -11.28 -25.81
N MET A 12 5.83 -10.96 -26.89
CA MET A 12 6.46 -9.64 -27.07
C MET A 12 5.43 -8.52 -27.27
N HIS A 13 4.35 -8.78 -28.02
CA HIS A 13 3.24 -7.83 -28.13
C HIS A 13 2.55 -7.59 -26.79
N MET A 14 2.32 -8.68 -26.03
CA MET A 14 1.74 -8.56 -24.69
C MET A 14 2.63 -7.75 -23.74
N LEU A 15 3.95 -7.98 -23.79
CA LEU A 15 4.93 -7.20 -23.01
C LEU A 15 4.87 -5.71 -23.39
N ALA A 16 4.77 -5.38 -24.67
CA ALA A 16 4.68 -4.00 -25.13
C ALA A 16 3.40 -3.32 -24.62
N ILE A 17 2.23 -4.00 -24.67
CA ILE A 17 0.96 -3.51 -24.14
C ILE A 17 1.06 -3.31 -22.63
N PHE A 18 1.64 -4.27 -21.91
CA PHE A 18 1.84 -4.21 -20.48
C PHE A 18 2.71 -3.01 -20.09
N VAL A 19 3.90 -2.85 -20.70
CA VAL A 19 4.79 -1.72 -20.44
C VAL A 19 4.12 -0.40 -20.79
N GLY A 20 3.44 -0.30 -21.93
CA GLY A 20 2.68 0.90 -22.31
C GLY A 20 1.59 1.26 -21.30
N THR A 21 0.86 0.26 -20.79
CA THR A 21 -0.16 0.46 -19.74
C THR A 21 0.47 0.94 -18.43
N ILE A 22 1.60 0.34 -18.01
CA ILE A 22 2.32 0.78 -16.79
C ILE A 22 2.82 2.22 -16.94
N VAL A 23 3.42 2.58 -18.08
CA VAL A 23 3.84 3.96 -18.34
C VAL A 23 2.66 4.92 -18.28
N ALA A 24 1.52 4.56 -18.86
CA ALA A 24 0.32 5.38 -18.79
C ALA A 24 -0.27 5.47 -17.36
N LEU A 25 -0.18 4.41 -16.55
CA LEU A 25 -0.57 4.46 -15.13
C LEU A 25 0.35 5.38 -14.31
N ILE A 26 1.65 5.43 -14.63
CA ILE A 26 2.63 6.30 -13.94
C ILE A 26 2.45 7.75 -14.37
N THR A 27 2.31 8.02 -15.67
CA THR A 27 2.18 9.38 -16.22
C THR A 27 0.79 9.98 -16.04
N GLN A 28 -0.22 9.14 -15.76
CA GLN A 28 -1.62 9.52 -15.48
C GLN A 28 -2.24 10.50 -16.49
N PRO A 29 -2.14 10.26 -17.82
CA PRO A 29 -2.82 11.08 -18.82
C PRO A 29 -4.35 10.98 -18.72
N LEU A 30 -4.87 9.90 -18.12
CA LEU A 30 -6.27 9.62 -17.84
C LEU A 30 -6.39 9.02 -16.42
N PRO A 31 -7.60 8.96 -15.82
CA PRO A 31 -7.84 8.25 -14.58
C PRO A 31 -7.36 6.80 -14.67
N THR A 32 -6.77 6.27 -13.58
CA THR A 32 -6.16 4.92 -13.55
C THR A 32 -7.10 3.82 -14.02
N ALA A 33 -8.39 3.89 -13.66
CA ALA A 33 -9.40 2.95 -14.11
C ALA A 33 -9.57 2.95 -15.65
N SER A 34 -9.58 4.15 -16.26
CA SER A 34 -9.69 4.29 -17.71
C SER A 34 -8.47 3.73 -18.42
N VAL A 35 -7.26 4.03 -17.92
CA VAL A 35 -6.02 3.47 -18.47
C VAL A 35 -6.03 1.94 -18.43
N SER A 36 -6.44 1.35 -17.30
CA SER A 36 -6.49 -0.10 -17.12
C SER A 36 -7.48 -0.76 -18.10
N ILE A 37 -8.67 -0.17 -18.28
CA ILE A 37 -9.67 -0.68 -19.22
C ILE A 37 -9.18 -0.54 -20.68
N ILE A 38 -8.51 0.57 -21.03
CA ILE A 38 -7.95 0.76 -22.38
C ILE A 38 -6.85 -0.27 -22.64
N GLY A 39 -5.93 -0.51 -21.68
CA GLY A 39 -4.89 -1.52 -21.81
C GLY A 39 -5.48 -2.91 -22.05
N LEU A 40 -6.50 -3.29 -21.29
CA LEU A 40 -7.20 -4.55 -21.47
C LEU A 40 -7.90 -4.61 -22.85
N ALA A 41 -8.58 -3.54 -23.27
CA ALA A 41 -9.25 -3.47 -24.57
C ALA A 41 -8.23 -3.60 -25.73
N VAL A 42 -7.07 -2.96 -25.63
CA VAL A 42 -5.99 -3.10 -26.62
C VAL A 42 -5.52 -4.56 -26.70
N ALA A 43 -5.30 -5.23 -25.56
CA ALA A 43 -4.89 -6.62 -25.52
C ALA A 43 -5.92 -7.57 -26.17
N MET A 44 -7.21 -7.29 -26.01
CA MET A 44 -8.30 -8.03 -26.65
C MET A 44 -8.40 -7.75 -28.16
N ILE A 45 -8.33 -6.50 -28.58
CA ILE A 45 -8.43 -6.10 -30.00
C ILE A 45 -7.25 -6.64 -30.80
N THR A 46 -6.05 -6.61 -30.24
CA THR A 46 -4.83 -7.16 -30.86
C THR A 46 -4.76 -8.68 -30.78
N LYS A 47 -5.73 -9.33 -30.14
CA LYS A 47 -5.79 -10.79 -29.91
C LYS A 47 -4.60 -11.36 -29.15
N THR A 48 -3.81 -10.53 -28.48
CA THR A 48 -2.73 -10.97 -27.58
C THR A 48 -3.28 -11.64 -26.32
N MET A 49 -4.53 -11.30 -25.93
CA MET A 49 -5.31 -12.03 -24.92
C MET A 49 -6.65 -12.44 -25.53
N PRO A 50 -6.85 -13.72 -25.87
CA PRO A 50 -8.09 -14.17 -26.49
C PRO A 50 -9.29 -14.08 -25.55
N LEU A 51 -10.48 -13.82 -26.12
CA LEU A 51 -11.76 -13.89 -25.44
C LEU A 51 -12.34 -15.30 -25.42
N GLU A 52 -11.77 -16.21 -26.21
CA GLU A 52 -12.21 -17.61 -26.31
C GLU A 52 -11.63 -18.42 -25.15
N GLY A 53 -12.43 -19.35 -24.65
CA GLY A 53 -12.05 -20.22 -23.51
C GLY A 53 -12.98 -19.98 -22.31
N SER A 54 -12.90 -20.87 -21.32
CA SER A 54 -13.72 -20.76 -20.10
C SER A 54 -12.83 -21.04 -18.86
N PRO A 55 -12.48 -20.01 -18.09
CA PRO A 55 -12.72 -18.59 -18.33
C PRO A 55 -11.88 -18.03 -19.48
N ALA A 56 -12.41 -17.02 -20.20
CA ALA A 56 -11.66 -16.34 -21.24
C ALA A 56 -10.39 -15.70 -20.65
N PRO A 57 -9.18 -15.93 -21.20
CA PRO A 57 -7.94 -15.42 -20.60
C PRO A 57 -7.95 -13.92 -20.35
N ALA A 58 -8.51 -13.12 -21.26
CA ALA A 58 -8.61 -11.68 -21.11
C ALA A 58 -9.48 -11.26 -19.90
N LEU A 59 -10.45 -12.06 -19.49
CA LEU A 59 -11.38 -11.77 -18.40
C LEU A 59 -11.12 -12.61 -17.15
N ALA A 60 -10.08 -13.45 -17.15
CA ALA A 60 -9.77 -14.34 -16.02
C ALA A 60 -9.57 -13.59 -14.70
N GLY A 61 -9.03 -12.37 -14.75
CA GLY A 61 -8.90 -11.51 -13.57
C GLY A 61 -10.23 -11.16 -12.90
N PHE A 62 -11.33 -11.04 -13.67
CA PHE A 62 -12.67 -10.77 -13.11
C PHE A 62 -13.30 -12.00 -12.46
N ALA A 63 -12.82 -13.22 -12.77
CA ALA A 63 -13.23 -14.46 -12.13
C ALA A 63 -12.34 -14.87 -10.96
N ASN A 64 -11.29 -14.10 -10.66
CA ASN A 64 -10.33 -14.40 -9.61
C ASN A 64 -10.87 -13.97 -8.24
N SER A 65 -10.93 -14.91 -7.28
CA SER A 65 -11.41 -14.66 -5.91
C SER A 65 -10.55 -13.63 -5.16
N THR A 66 -9.25 -13.55 -5.43
CA THR A 66 -8.35 -12.58 -4.81
C THR A 66 -8.67 -11.15 -5.25
N VAL A 67 -9.03 -10.95 -6.52
CA VAL A 67 -9.48 -9.64 -7.02
C VAL A 67 -10.74 -9.20 -6.28
N TRP A 68 -11.72 -10.09 -6.11
CA TRP A 68 -12.95 -9.77 -5.39
C TRP A 68 -12.74 -9.57 -3.90
N LEU A 69 -11.80 -10.30 -3.28
CA LEU A 69 -11.37 -10.02 -1.91
C LEU A 69 -10.82 -8.60 -1.77
N ILE A 70 -9.97 -8.17 -2.71
CA ILE A 70 -9.42 -6.81 -2.73
C ILE A 70 -10.53 -5.78 -2.92
N VAL A 71 -11.47 -6.00 -3.85
CA VAL A 71 -12.60 -5.11 -4.08
C VAL A 71 -13.45 -4.96 -2.81
N ALA A 72 -13.83 -6.08 -2.17
CA ALA A 72 -14.59 -6.06 -0.91
C ALA A 72 -13.84 -5.30 0.20
N ALA A 73 -12.54 -5.51 0.32
CA ALA A 73 -11.71 -4.81 1.29
C ALA A 73 -11.63 -3.29 1.02
N PHE A 74 -11.63 -2.85 -0.26
CA PHE A 74 -11.73 -1.43 -0.59
C PHE A 74 -13.06 -0.81 -0.15
N PHE A 75 -14.19 -1.51 -0.32
CA PHE A 75 -15.49 -1.02 0.17
C PHE A 75 -15.51 -0.89 1.70
N ILE A 76 -14.94 -1.87 2.43
CA ILE A 76 -14.80 -1.77 3.89
C ILE A 76 -13.93 -0.57 4.27
N SER A 77 -12.81 -0.38 3.58
CA SER A 77 -11.91 0.76 3.79
C SER A 77 -12.60 2.10 3.59
N GLU A 78 -13.43 2.24 2.56
CA GLU A 78 -14.21 3.45 2.33
C GLU A 78 -15.17 3.71 3.49
N GLY A 79 -15.76 2.67 4.07
CA GLY A 79 -16.56 2.76 5.29
C GLY A 79 -15.78 3.38 6.46
N PHE A 80 -14.50 3.04 6.65
CA PHE A 80 -13.64 3.66 7.68
C PHE A 80 -13.40 5.16 7.42
N VAL A 81 -13.27 5.56 6.15
CA VAL A 81 -13.06 6.96 5.77
C VAL A 81 -14.35 7.76 5.98
N VAL A 82 -15.47 7.30 5.41
CA VAL A 82 -16.76 8.01 5.45
C VAL A 82 -17.30 8.15 6.87
N THR A 83 -17.18 7.09 7.69
CA THR A 83 -17.62 7.14 9.11
C THR A 83 -16.68 7.92 10.02
N GLY A 84 -15.47 8.25 9.55
CA GLY A 84 -14.43 8.88 10.35
C GLY A 84 -13.88 7.99 11.47
N LEU A 85 -14.13 6.67 11.42
CA LEU A 85 -13.64 5.72 12.42
C LEU A 85 -12.13 5.72 12.50
N GLY A 86 -11.44 5.72 11.34
CA GLY A 86 -9.99 5.80 11.27
C GLY A 86 -9.44 7.04 11.99
N LYS A 87 -10.06 8.20 11.78
CA LYS A 87 -9.70 9.45 12.46
C LYS A 87 -9.89 9.36 13.99
N ARG A 88 -10.97 8.74 14.45
CA ARG A 88 -11.22 8.56 15.90
C ARG A 88 -10.17 7.67 16.55
N ILE A 89 -9.81 6.56 15.91
CA ILE A 89 -8.73 5.66 16.36
C ILE A 89 -7.41 6.42 16.42
N ALA A 90 -7.06 7.17 15.38
CA ALA A 90 -5.83 7.95 15.34
C ALA A 90 -5.77 9.02 16.44
N LEU A 91 -6.84 9.77 16.64
CA LEU A 91 -6.91 10.76 17.71
C LEU A 91 -6.80 10.12 19.10
N TRP A 92 -7.37 8.94 19.30
CA TRP A 92 -7.25 8.22 20.56
C TRP A 92 -5.79 7.86 20.88
N PHE A 93 -5.04 7.31 19.91
CA PHE A 93 -3.62 7.01 20.09
C PHE A 93 -2.78 8.28 20.29
N VAL A 94 -3.04 9.33 19.50
CA VAL A 94 -2.34 10.62 19.62
C VAL A 94 -2.58 11.25 21.00
N THR A 95 -3.80 11.21 21.53
CA THR A 95 -4.08 11.77 22.87
C THR A 95 -3.43 10.94 23.99
N LYS A 96 -3.31 9.65 23.83
CA LYS A 96 -2.71 8.75 24.84
C LYS A 96 -1.18 8.77 24.83
N LEU A 97 -0.57 8.80 23.64
CA LEU A 97 0.88 8.66 23.46
C LEU A 97 1.56 9.98 23.09
N GLY A 98 0.81 11.01 22.70
CA GLY A 98 1.31 12.26 22.12
C GLY A 98 1.93 13.27 23.08
N ARG A 99 2.38 12.86 24.26
CA ARG A 99 3.04 13.75 25.23
C ARG A 99 4.46 14.16 24.83
N SER A 100 5.05 13.51 23.85
CA SER A 100 6.37 13.81 23.30
C SER A 100 6.39 13.56 21.80
N SER A 101 7.36 14.13 21.08
CA SER A 101 7.54 13.92 19.64
C SER A 101 7.69 12.45 19.31
N LEU A 102 8.47 11.70 20.10
CA LEU A 102 8.63 10.26 19.95
C LEU A 102 7.31 9.52 20.23
N GLY A 103 6.58 9.93 21.27
CA GLY A 103 5.27 9.36 21.59
C GLY A 103 4.24 9.60 20.48
N LEU A 104 4.25 10.77 19.84
CA LEU A 104 3.43 11.05 18.66
C LEU A 104 3.71 10.09 17.51
N ALA A 105 4.99 9.86 17.21
CA ALA A 105 5.38 8.93 16.14
C ALA A 105 4.96 7.48 16.45
N HIS A 106 5.12 7.02 17.70
CA HIS A 106 4.62 5.70 18.11
C HIS A 106 3.08 5.63 18.13
N GLY A 107 2.40 6.72 18.48
CA GLY A 107 0.93 6.81 18.39
C GLY A 107 0.42 6.68 16.95
N MET A 108 1.14 7.28 16.00
CA MET A 108 0.86 7.09 14.57
C MET A 108 1.15 5.65 14.12
N ALA A 109 2.26 5.06 14.59
CA ALA A 109 2.60 3.68 14.30
C ALA A 109 1.53 2.69 14.81
N ALA A 110 1.06 2.88 16.02
CA ALA A 110 -0.03 2.10 16.61
C ALA A 110 -1.35 2.29 15.84
N THR A 111 -1.65 3.51 15.42
CA THR A 111 -2.81 3.79 14.57
C THR A 111 -2.74 3.03 13.26
N ASP A 112 -1.62 3.12 12.56
CA ASP A 112 -1.43 2.50 11.26
C ASP A 112 -1.48 0.97 11.38
N LEU A 113 -0.88 0.41 12.42
CA LEU A 113 -0.94 -1.02 12.73
C LEU A 113 -2.37 -1.53 12.93
N VAL A 114 -3.19 -0.79 13.69
CA VAL A 114 -4.59 -1.18 13.95
C VAL A 114 -5.47 -1.05 12.70
N LEU A 115 -5.21 -0.07 11.85
CA LEU A 115 -5.98 0.14 10.62
C LEU A 115 -5.52 -0.77 9.48
N ALA A 116 -4.28 -1.25 9.48
CA ALA A 116 -3.68 -2.00 8.39
C ALA A 116 -4.45 -3.26 7.98
N PRO A 117 -4.96 -4.10 8.90
CA PRO A 117 -5.74 -5.29 8.52
C PRO A 117 -7.02 -4.99 7.73
N ALA A 118 -7.64 -3.85 8.00
CA ALA A 118 -8.94 -3.47 7.45
C ALA A 118 -8.87 -2.49 6.27
N THR A 119 -7.68 -1.99 5.93
CA THR A 119 -7.51 -0.97 4.89
C THR A 119 -6.49 -1.44 3.84
N PRO A 120 -6.94 -1.99 2.68
CA PRO A 120 -6.07 -2.63 1.70
C PRO A 120 -5.25 -1.65 0.85
N SER A 121 -5.23 -0.39 1.21
CA SER A 121 -4.48 0.66 0.55
C SER A 121 -3.64 1.43 1.56
N ASN A 122 -2.33 1.27 1.48
CA ASN A 122 -1.37 2.04 2.25
C ASN A 122 -1.49 3.55 1.98
N THR A 123 -1.73 3.95 0.72
CA THR A 123 -1.95 5.35 0.33
C THR A 123 -3.21 5.93 0.98
N ALA A 124 -4.34 5.21 0.95
CA ALA A 124 -5.58 5.66 1.57
C ALA A 124 -5.43 5.75 3.11
N ARG A 125 -4.76 4.79 3.72
CA ARG A 125 -4.50 4.75 5.17
C ARG A 125 -3.57 5.88 5.60
N ALA A 126 -2.39 5.98 4.98
CA ALA A 126 -1.44 7.04 5.30
C ALA A 126 -1.96 8.41 4.88
N GLY A 127 -2.38 8.58 3.62
CA GLY A 127 -2.76 9.87 3.05
C GLY A 127 -4.14 10.35 3.49
N GLY A 128 -5.11 9.45 3.58
CA GLY A 128 -6.50 9.80 3.91
C GLY A 128 -6.79 9.94 5.40
N VAL A 129 -6.09 9.19 6.25
CA VAL A 129 -6.37 9.14 7.69
C VAL A 129 -5.26 9.81 8.51
N ILE A 130 -4.01 9.37 8.38
CA ILE A 130 -2.94 9.75 9.29
C ILE A 130 -2.30 11.09 8.88
N PHE A 131 -2.04 11.29 7.60
CA PHE A 131 -1.39 12.50 7.09
C PHE A 131 -2.11 13.81 7.48
N PRO A 132 -3.46 13.94 7.39
CA PRO A 132 -4.14 15.16 7.82
C PRO A 132 -3.90 15.48 9.29
N ILE A 133 -3.80 14.46 10.14
CA ILE A 133 -3.52 14.63 11.58
C ILE A 133 -2.08 15.07 11.79
N VAL A 134 -1.13 14.41 11.12
CA VAL A 134 0.30 14.78 11.15
C VAL A 134 0.50 16.22 10.69
N LYS A 135 -0.14 16.60 9.57
CA LYS A 135 -0.09 17.97 9.05
C LYS A 135 -0.62 18.98 10.08
N SER A 136 -1.76 18.69 10.69
CA SER A 136 -2.35 19.58 11.71
C SER A 136 -1.44 19.71 12.93
N LEU A 137 -0.88 18.62 13.43
CA LEU A 137 0.05 18.63 14.57
C LEU A 137 1.34 19.39 14.24
N SER A 138 1.87 19.22 13.03
CA SER A 138 3.05 19.94 12.57
C SER A 138 2.81 21.45 12.54
N LEU A 139 1.68 21.89 11.99
CA LEU A 139 1.31 23.30 11.92
C LEU A 139 1.10 23.91 13.33
N LEU A 140 0.44 23.18 14.23
CA LEU A 140 0.26 23.61 15.63
C LEU A 140 1.61 23.74 16.38
N ALA A 141 2.60 22.94 16.01
CA ALA A 141 3.96 23.04 16.53
C ALA A 141 4.80 24.15 15.87
N GLY A 142 4.22 24.92 14.93
CA GLY A 142 4.94 25.93 14.16
C GLY A 142 5.85 25.38 13.07
N SER A 143 5.67 24.10 12.70
CA SER A 143 6.47 23.47 11.65
C SER A 143 5.82 23.69 10.29
N THR A 144 6.50 24.46 9.43
CA THR A 144 6.08 24.77 8.06
C THR A 144 7.10 24.24 7.03
N THR A 145 6.77 24.33 5.75
CA THR A 145 7.66 23.92 4.66
C THR A 145 8.57 25.05 4.15
N GLU A 146 8.45 26.24 4.70
CA GLU A 146 9.12 27.46 4.16
C GLU A 146 10.62 27.44 4.41
N THR A 147 11.06 27.08 5.62
CA THR A 147 12.48 27.04 5.98
C THR A 147 12.88 25.67 6.50
N GLU A 148 14.17 25.32 6.39
CA GLU A 148 14.68 24.07 6.93
C GLU A 148 14.53 23.99 8.46
N GLU A 149 14.78 25.08 9.13
CA GLU A 149 14.65 25.19 10.58
C GLU A 149 13.21 24.91 11.02
N SER A 150 12.22 25.51 10.37
CA SER A 150 10.81 25.28 10.64
C SER A 150 10.39 23.83 10.37
N ARG A 151 10.86 23.22 9.26
CA ARG A 151 10.61 21.80 8.96
C ARG A 151 11.12 20.87 10.05
N ARG A 152 12.30 21.18 10.59
CA ARG A 152 12.94 20.40 11.67
C ARG A 152 12.25 20.52 13.01
N THR A 153 11.35 21.47 13.20
CA THR A 153 10.63 21.63 14.47
C THR A 153 9.92 20.35 14.88
N LEU A 154 9.08 19.79 14.01
CA LEU A 154 8.39 18.51 14.23
C LEU A 154 7.99 17.82 12.92
N GLY A 155 7.58 18.59 11.91
CA GLY A 155 6.90 18.10 10.72
C GLY A 155 7.72 17.09 9.92
N ALA A 156 8.98 17.35 9.65
CA ALA A 156 9.83 16.45 8.87
C ALA A 156 9.99 15.10 9.58
N TYR A 157 10.20 15.09 10.90
CA TYR A 157 10.29 13.87 11.69
C TYR A 157 9.03 13.04 11.63
N LEU A 158 7.86 13.66 11.82
CA LEU A 158 6.57 12.94 11.78
C LEU A 158 6.23 12.44 10.37
N MET A 159 6.53 13.22 9.32
CA MET A 159 6.30 12.80 7.92
C MET A 159 7.18 11.63 7.52
N MET A 160 8.47 11.67 7.85
CA MET A 160 9.38 10.55 7.61
C MET A 160 8.95 9.31 8.40
N SER A 161 8.58 9.48 9.67
CA SER A 161 8.05 8.39 10.49
C SER A 161 6.80 7.78 9.88
N LEU A 162 5.85 8.59 9.39
CA LEU A 162 4.64 8.12 8.74
C LEU A 162 4.95 7.23 7.52
N VAL A 163 5.83 7.68 6.62
CA VAL A 163 6.17 6.94 5.41
C VAL A 163 6.80 5.58 5.75
N LEU A 164 7.79 5.57 6.63
CA LEU A 164 8.51 4.34 6.99
C LEU A 164 7.63 3.37 7.79
N VAL A 165 6.86 3.87 8.75
CA VAL A 165 5.89 3.07 9.51
C VAL A 165 4.85 2.45 8.59
N ASN A 166 4.27 3.24 7.68
CA ASN A 166 3.27 2.75 6.74
C ASN A 166 3.82 1.66 5.80
N THR A 167 5.09 1.76 5.42
CA THR A 167 5.76 0.70 4.64
C THR A 167 5.83 -0.61 5.43
N VAL A 168 6.20 -0.54 6.71
CA VAL A 168 6.25 -1.72 7.59
C VAL A 168 4.87 -2.35 7.78
N THR A 169 3.87 -1.56 8.16
CA THR A 169 2.51 -2.06 8.41
C THR A 169 1.86 -2.63 7.16
N SER A 170 2.19 -2.08 5.98
CA SER A 170 1.72 -2.59 4.69
C SER A 170 2.20 -4.02 4.40
N ALA A 171 3.35 -4.41 4.91
CA ALA A 171 3.88 -5.76 4.78
C ALA A 171 3.36 -6.73 5.86
N MET A 172 2.81 -6.23 6.97
CA MET A 172 2.45 -7.06 8.13
C MET A 172 1.20 -7.92 7.95
N PHE A 173 0.28 -7.53 7.08
CA PHE A 173 -0.98 -8.25 6.87
C PHE A 173 -1.25 -8.45 5.38
N ILE A 174 -1.78 -9.60 5.00
CA ILE A 174 -2.16 -9.87 3.60
C ILE A 174 -3.10 -8.77 3.08
N THR A 175 -4.03 -8.33 3.89
CA THR A 175 -5.05 -7.33 3.54
C THR A 175 -4.57 -5.89 3.65
N ALA A 176 -3.34 -5.60 4.07
CA ALA A 176 -2.86 -4.23 4.27
C ALA A 176 -2.44 -3.50 2.99
N MET A 177 -2.16 -4.25 1.92
CA MET A 177 -1.81 -3.73 0.61
C MET A 177 -2.28 -4.70 -0.48
N ALA A 178 -2.82 -4.19 -1.58
CA ALA A 178 -3.37 -5.00 -2.67
C ALA A 178 -2.33 -5.96 -3.31
N GLY A 179 -1.06 -5.65 -3.25
CA GLY A 179 0.02 -6.50 -3.76
C GLY A 179 0.24 -7.78 -2.96
N ASN A 180 -0.08 -7.80 -1.66
CA ASN A 180 0.16 -8.97 -0.81
C ASN A 180 -0.69 -10.19 -1.20
N PRO A 181 -2.01 -10.09 -1.45
CA PRO A 181 -2.80 -11.19 -1.95
C PRO A 181 -2.32 -11.72 -3.29
N VAL A 182 -1.85 -10.85 -4.18
CA VAL A 182 -1.27 -11.24 -5.48
C VAL A 182 0.01 -12.06 -5.28
N ALA A 183 0.86 -11.68 -4.32
CA ALA A 183 2.06 -12.46 -3.98
C ALA A 183 1.69 -13.84 -3.41
N VAL A 184 0.62 -13.94 -2.61
CA VAL A 184 0.11 -15.23 -2.10
C VAL A 184 -0.39 -16.12 -3.25
N ASP A 185 -1.12 -15.55 -4.21
CA ASP A 185 -1.59 -16.30 -5.39
C ASP A 185 -0.41 -16.77 -6.26
N ALA A 186 0.59 -15.93 -6.45
CA ALA A 186 1.82 -16.33 -7.16
C ALA A 186 2.55 -17.48 -6.45
N ALA A 187 2.59 -17.46 -5.10
CA ALA A 187 3.19 -18.54 -4.31
C ALA A 187 2.41 -19.88 -4.44
N LYS A 188 1.09 -19.82 -4.59
CA LYS A 188 0.25 -21.01 -4.84
C LYS A 188 0.45 -21.60 -6.24
N ALA A 189 0.82 -20.77 -7.21
CA ALA A 189 1.03 -21.17 -8.59
C ALA A 189 2.42 -21.80 -8.85
N LEU A 190 3.30 -21.88 -7.85
CA LEU A 190 4.61 -22.52 -7.98
C LEU A 190 4.50 -24.04 -8.16
N ASN A 191 5.54 -24.67 -8.72
CA ASN A 191 5.64 -26.13 -8.85
C ASN A 191 5.50 -26.88 -7.51
N THR A 192 5.92 -26.24 -6.42
CA THR A 192 5.65 -26.66 -5.03
C THR A 192 4.77 -25.60 -4.37
N PRO A 193 3.45 -25.76 -4.45
CA PRO A 193 2.52 -24.75 -3.95
C PRO A 193 2.69 -24.52 -2.45
N VAL A 194 2.74 -23.25 -2.06
CA VAL A 194 2.82 -22.85 -0.64
C VAL A 194 1.49 -22.25 -0.25
N ASP A 195 0.81 -22.87 0.72
CA ASP A 195 -0.43 -22.33 1.27
C ASP A 195 -0.13 -21.35 2.42
N ILE A 196 -0.34 -20.08 2.14
CA ILE A 196 -0.12 -18.98 3.07
C ILE A 196 -1.49 -18.41 3.47
N SER A 197 -1.95 -18.80 4.66
CA SER A 197 -3.15 -18.20 5.24
C SER A 197 -2.88 -16.82 5.82
N TRP A 198 -3.94 -16.01 5.99
CA TRP A 198 -3.84 -14.68 6.60
C TRP A 198 -3.16 -14.72 7.97
N GLY A 199 -3.50 -15.72 8.81
CA GLY A 199 -2.89 -15.89 10.13
C GLY A 199 -1.41 -16.26 10.07
N LYS A 200 -1.01 -17.16 9.16
CA LYS A 200 0.41 -17.53 8.97
C LYS A 200 1.24 -16.31 8.56
N TRP A 201 0.73 -15.50 7.61
CA TRP A 201 1.39 -14.27 7.19
C TRP A 201 1.54 -13.29 8.35
N ALA A 202 0.44 -12.99 9.07
CA ALA A 202 0.44 -12.05 10.18
C ALA A 202 1.39 -12.50 11.31
N LEU A 203 1.42 -13.79 11.65
CA LEU A 203 2.34 -14.34 12.65
C LEU A 203 3.81 -14.26 12.21
N ALA A 204 4.11 -14.60 10.95
CA ALA A 204 5.46 -14.47 10.41
C ALA A 204 5.96 -13.02 10.40
N ALA A 205 5.07 -12.07 10.10
CA ALA A 205 5.38 -10.66 10.07
C ALA A 205 5.33 -9.98 11.46
N ALA A 206 4.73 -10.61 12.47
CA ALA A 206 4.49 -9.98 13.78
C ALA A 206 5.80 -9.55 14.46
N VAL A 207 6.77 -10.46 14.58
CA VAL A 207 8.03 -10.16 15.27
C VAL A 207 8.83 -9.09 14.52
N PRO A 208 9.21 -9.27 13.24
CA PRO A 208 9.97 -8.25 12.52
C PRO A 208 9.19 -6.94 12.39
N GLY A 209 7.86 -7.00 12.20
CA GLY A 209 7.01 -5.82 12.08
C GLY A 209 6.96 -5.01 13.37
N ILE A 210 6.64 -5.63 14.50
CA ILE A 210 6.58 -4.93 15.80
C ILE A 210 7.93 -4.33 16.18
N VAL A 211 9.01 -5.11 16.01
CA VAL A 211 10.38 -4.60 16.27
C VAL A 211 10.67 -3.38 15.39
N SER A 212 10.33 -3.44 14.10
CA SER A 212 10.51 -2.31 13.19
C SER A 212 9.67 -1.10 13.58
N LEU A 213 8.40 -1.30 13.98
CA LEU A 213 7.52 -0.21 14.42
C LEU A 213 7.99 0.49 15.70
N LEU A 214 8.71 -0.21 16.56
CA LEU A 214 9.35 0.38 17.74
C LEU A 214 10.66 1.08 17.38
N LEU A 215 11.49 0.44 16.55
CA LEU A 215 12.82 0.95 16.22
C LEU A 215 12.79 2.10 15.21
N VAL A 216 11.94 2.07 14.21
CA VAL A 216 11.94 3.10 13.15
C VAL A 216 11.69 4.51 13.69
N PRO A 217 10.63 4.79 14.46
CA PRO A 217 10.44 6.11 15.05
C PRO A 217 11.58 6.51 16.00
N TRP A 218 12.11 5.55 16.76
CA TRP A 218 13.22 5.79 17.68
C TRP A 218 14.52 6.09 16.94
N LEU A 219 14.87 5.35 15.89
CA LEU A 219 16.04 5.61 15.06
C LEU A 219 15.96 6.97 14.38
N LEU A 220 14.79 7.30 13.79
CA LEU A 220 14.57 8.62 13.21
C LEU A 220 14.71 9.73 14.25
N PHE A 221 14.20 9.51 15.47
CA PHE A 221 14.36 10.46 16.57
C PHE A 221 15.83 10.70 16.94
N LYS A 222 16.68 9.69 16.79
CA LYS A 222 18.14 9.78 17.04
C LYS A 222 18.89 10.41 15.86
N LEU A 223 18.56 10.00 14.64
CA LEU A 223 19.26 10.44 13.42
C LEU A 223 18.79 11.82 12.93
N TYR A 224 17.54 12.13 13.12
CA TYR A 224 16.91 13.38 12.69
C TYR A 224 15.99 13.91 13.80
N PRO A 225 16.55 14.34 14.94
CA PRO A 225 15.76 14.78 16.08
C PRO A 225 14.93 16.01 15.75
N PRO A 226 13.64 16.03 16.15
CA PRO A 226 12.86 17.25 16.11
C PRO A 226 13.43 18.25 17.12
N THR A 227 13.34 19.54 16.81
CA THR A 227 13.85 20.62 17.70
C THR A 227 12.88 20.98 18.81
N ARG A 228 11.65 20.40 18.82
CA ARG A 228 10.60 20.65 19.79
C ARG A 228 9.93 19.37 20.27
#